data_1d80282464b9165ea71a289647542206
#
_entry.id   1d80282464b9165ea71a289647542206
#
_cell.length_a   1.000
_cell.length_b   1.000
_cell.length_c   1.000
_cell.angle_alpha   90.00
_cell.angle_beta   90.00
_cell.angle_gamma   90.00
#
_symmetry.space_group_name_H-M   'P 1'
#
loop_
_entity.id
_entity.type
_entity.pdbx_description
1 polymer ?
#
loop_
_entity_poly.entity_id
_entity_poly.type
_entity_poly.pdbx_seq_one_letter_code
_entity_poly.pdbx_strand_id
1 'polypeptide(L)'
;MKGNLEGVVKYLDNMYGQFIQKVVVDPEDDEVVVVYGKDSLNNSHWRFYIYMISGRTELEIDDGYCVCDYDIEFFNKVYQEIETITDIYYNK
;
A
#
# COMPACT_ATOMS: atom_id res chain seq x y z
N MET A 1 8.77 7.00 -18.97
CA MET A 1 9.37 7.76 -17.86
C MET A 1 8.86 7.22 -16.52
N LYS A 2 9.76 7.08 -15.59
CA LYS A 2 9.37 6.61 -14.26
C LYS A 2 8.61 7.68 -13.51
N GLY A 3 7.60 7.25 -12.78
CA GLY A 3 6.87 8.16 -11.92
C GLY A 3 7.54 8.40 -10.59
N ASN A 4 6.87 9.14 -9.73
CA ASN A 4 7.38 9.52 -8.42
C ASN A 4 6.99 8.48 -7.36
N LEU A 5 7.62 7.31 -7.43
CA LEU A 5 7.35 6.22 -6.47
C LEU A 5 7.75 6.60 -5.05
N GLU A 6 8.86 7.35 -4.92
CA GLU A 6 9.30 7.79 -3.62
C GLU A 6 8.27 8.70 -2.95
N GLY A 7 7.65 9.58 -3.75
CA GLY A 7 6.58 10.43 -3.26
C GLY A 7 5.37 9.64 -2.80
N VAL A 8 5.02 8.60 -3.55
CA VAL A 8 3.91 7.74 -3.17
C VAL A 8 4.20 7.01 -1.86
N VAL A 9 5.42 6.48 -1.73
CA VAL A 9 5.82 5.79 -0.49
C VAL A 9 5.73 6.74 0.69
N LYS A 10 6.24 7.96 0.55
CA LYS A 10 6.18 8.95 1.62
C LYS A 10 4.74 9.33 1.97
N TYR A 11 3.92 9.52 0.97
CA TYR A 11 2.52 9.87 1.19
C TYR A 11 1.81 8.80 2.00
N LEU A 12 1.96 7.54 1.60
CA LEU A 12 1.32 6.43 2.29
C LEU A 12 1.83 6.28 3.72
N ASP A 13 3.12 6.43 3.90
CA ASP A 13 3.71 6.33 5.23
C ASP A 13 3.20 7.45 6.15
N ASN A 14 3.08 8.67 5.63
CA ASN A 14 2.60 9.79 6.42
C ASN A 14 1.10 9.69 6.74
N MET A 15 0.31 9.28 5.77
CA MET A 15 -1.15 9.26 5.94
C MET A 15 -1.63 8.03 6.69
N TYR A 16 -0.96 6.91 6.53
CA TYR A 16 -1.46 5.63 7.01
C TYR A 16 -0.47 4.86 7.89
N GLY A 17 0.57 5.55 8.37
CA GLY A 17 1.60 4.89 9.16
C GLY A 17 1.07 4.16 10.40
N GLN A 18 -0.04 4.62 10.95
CA GLN A 18 -0.62 3.97 12.13
C GLN A 18 -1.24 2.62 11.80
N PHE A 19 -1.57 2.38 10.53
CA PHE A 19 -2.21 1.12 10.10
C PHE A 19 -1.21 0.11 9.57
N ILE A 20 0.00 0.53 9.21
CA ILE A 20 0.91 -0.29 8.41
C ILE A 20 2.25 -0.47 9.11
N GLN A 21 2.94 -1.54 8.74
CA GLN A 21 4.29 -1.81 9.23
C GLN A 21 5.32 -1.06 8.38
N LYS A 22 5.18 -1.17 7.06
CA LYS A 22 6.08 -0.48 6.14
C LYS A 22 5.45 -0.41 4.77
N VAL A 23 5.96 0.49 3.95
CA VAL A 23 5.60 0.60 2.54
C VAL A 23 6.89 0.68 1.73
N VAL A 24 6.98 -0.11 0.68
CA VAL A 24 8.19 -0.20 -0.14
C VAL A 24 7.82 -0.35 -1.61
N VAL A 25 8.80 -0.13 -2.47
CA VAL A 25 8.66 -0.45 -3.88
C VAL A 25 8.95 -1.94 -4.03
N ASP A 26 8.12 -2.63 -4.82
CA ASP A 26 8.30 -4.06 -5.05
C ASP A 26 9.69 -4.31 -5.66
N PRO A 27 10.50 -5.18 -5.06
CA PRO A 27 11.85 -5.43 -5.60
C PRO A 27 11.86 -6.06 -6.97
N GLU A 28 10.76 -6.68 -7.39
CA GLU A 28 10.68 -7.35 -8.70
C GLU A 28 10.00 -6.51 -9.77
N ASP A 29 9.31 -5.44 -9.35
CA ASP A 29 8.58 -4.59 -10.30
C ASP A 29 8.58 -3.16 -9.77
N ASP A 30 9.37 -2.30 -10.39
CA ASP A 30 9.54 -0.93 -9.92
C ASP A 30 8.35 -0.02 -10.24
N GLU A 31 7.26 -0.59 -10.74
CA GLU A 31 6.01 0.14 -10.95
C GLU A 31 4.94 -0.26 -9.93
N VAL A 32 5.32 -1.04 -8.94
CA VAL A 32 4.39 -1.54 -7.92
C VAL A 32 4.85 -1.12 -6.53
N VAL A 33 3.92 -0.59 -5.75
CA VAL A 33 4.17 -0.26 -4.35
C VAL A 33 3.49 -1.31 -3.49
N VAL A 34 4.20 -1.82 -2.50
CA VAL A 34 3.69 -2.85 -1.58
C VAL A 34 3.58 -2.28 -0.19
N VAL A 35 2.41 -2.41 0.41
CA VAL A 35 2.15 -2.00 1.78
C VAL A 35 2.01 -3.24 2.64
N TYR A 36 2.76 -3.31 3.73
CA TYR A 36 2.72 -4.44 4.66
C TYR A 36 1.93 -4.07 5.89
N GLY A 37 1.00 -4.93 6.26
CA GLY A 37 0.14 -4.69 7.41
C GLY A 37 0.91 -4.70 8.73
N LYS A 38 0.40 -3.94 9.67
CA LYS A 38 0.97 -3.89 11.00
C LYS A 38 0.65 -5.16 11.75
N ASP A 39 1.65 -5.66 12.49
CA ASP A 39 1.51 -6.92 13.20
C ASP A 39 2.27 -6.83 14.51
N SER A 40 1.59 -7.17 15.59
CA SER A 40 2.18 -7.13 16.94
C SER A 40 3.29 -8.15 17.10
N LEU A 41 3.39 -9.12 16.23
CA LEU A 41 4.39 -10.18 16.31
C LEU A 41 5.52 -10.01 15.30
N ASN A 42 5.61 -8.85 14.68
CA ASN A 42 6.65 -8.52 13.71
C ASN A 42 6.55 -9.27 12.38
N ASN A 43 5.42 -9.89 12.12
CA ASN A 43 5.14 -10.55 10.85
C ASN A 43 3.90 -9.91 10.24
N SER A 44 4.01 -9.50 8.99
CA SER A 44 2.85 -8.96 8.29
C SER A 44 1.94 -10.09 7.87
N HIS A 45 0.65 -9.95 8.16
CA HIS A 45 -0.34 -10.95 7.78
C HIS A 45 -1.06 -10.60 6.50
N TRP A 46 -0.88 -9.39 5.98
CA TRP A 46 -1.44 -9.03 4.69
C TRP A 46 -0.49 -8.08 3.97
N ARG A 47 -0.61 -8.09 2.65
CA ARG A 47 0.17 -7.21 1.77
C ARG A 47 -0.80 -6.60 0.77
N PHE A 48 -0.68 -5.31 0.58
CA PHE A 48 -1.56 -4.55 -0.31
C PHE A 48 -0.70 -4.00 -1.43
N TYR A 49 -0.96 -4.46 -2.65
CA TYR A 49 -0.19 -4.08 -3.82
C TYR A 49 -0.92 -2.98 -4.59
N ILE A 50 -0.21 -1.96 -4.99
CA ILE A 50 -0.76 -0.88 -5.82
C ILE A 50 0.05 -0.86 -7.11
N TYR A 51 -0.63 -1.16 -8.22
CA TYR A 51 -0.03 -1.16 -9.54
C TYR A 51 -0.18 0.24 -10.11
N MET A 52 0.90 1.02 -10.08
CA MET A 52 0.82 2.45 -10.35
C MET A 52 0.40 2.78 -11.78
N ILE A 53 0.82 1.97 -12.74
CA ILE A 53 0.48 2.22 -14.15
C ILE A 53 -1.02 2.06 -14.39
N SER A 54 -1.60 0.98 -13.89
CA SER A 54 -3.01 0.67 -14.13
C SER A 54 -3.95 1.25 -13.08
N GLY A 55 -3.43 1.64 -11.92
CA GLY A 55 -4.25 2.06 -10.79
C GLY A 55 -4.96 0.91 -10.11
N ARG A 56 -4.61 -0.32 -10.45
CA ARG A 56 -5.21 -1.52 -9.88
C ARG A 56 -4.58 -1.84 -8.53
N THR A 57 -5.35 -2.47 -7.66
CA THR A 57 -4.86 -2.91 -6.36
C THR A 57 -5.10 -4.40 -6.19
N GLU A 58 -4.31 -5.01 -5.33
CA GLU A 58 -4.43 -6.44 -5.05
C GLU A 58 -4.11 -6.65 -3.58
N LEU A 59 -4.94 -7.44 -2.91
CA LEU A 59 -4.74 -7.73 -1.49
C LEU A 59 -4.39 -9.20 -1.32
N GLU A 60 -3.32 -9.46 -0.58
CA GLU A 60 -2.89 -10.81 -0.27
C GLU A 60 -2.91 -10.97 1.24
N ILE A 61 -3.62 -11.99 1.72
CA ILE A 61 -3.80 -12.25 3.16
C ILE A 61 -3.26 -13.64 3.46
N ASP A 62 -2.50 -13.76 4.55
CA ASP A 62 -1.96 -15.03 4.97
C ASP A 62 -3.07 -16.00 5.39
N ASP A 63 -2.82 -17.27 5.13
CA ASP A 63 -3.74 -18.34 5.48
C ASP A 63 -4.03 -18.32 6.97
N GLY A 64 -5.30 -18.37 7.32
CA GLY A 64 -5.71 -18.41 8.72
C GLY A 64 -5.78 -17.08 9.43
N TYR A 65 -5.36 -16.01 8.79
CA TYR A 65 -5.46 -14.69 9.41
C TYR A 65 -6.86 -14.11 9.21
N CYS A 66 -7.42 -13.58 10.30
CA CYS A 66 -8.72 -12.91 10.25
C CYS A 66 -8.50 -11.41 10.22
N VAL A 67 -8.87 -10.79 9.13
CA VAL A 67 -8.74 -9.34 8.96
C VAL A 67 -9.67 -8.64 9.92
N CYS A 68 -9.14 -7.71 10.70
CA CYS A 68 -9.95 -6.97 11.67
C CYS A 68 -10.53 -5.70 11.04
N ASP A 69 -11.48 -5.08 11.76
CA ASP A 69 -12.12 -3.86 11.27
C ASP A 69 -11.13 -2.73 11.03
N TYR A 70 -10.08 -2.68 11.83
CA TYR A 70 -9.04 -1.68 11.69
C TYR A 70 -8.32 -1.79 10.35
N ASP A 71 -8.05 -3.02 9.93
CA ASP A 71 -7.41 -3.26 8.63
C ASP A 71 -8.38 -2.92 7.49
N ILE A 72 -9.65 -3.29 7.66
CA ILE A 72 -10.66 -3.00 6.64
C ILE A 72 -10.80 -1.50 6.45
N GLU A 73 -10.73 -0.74 7.53
CA GLU A 73 -10.77 0.72 7.44
C GLU A 73 -9.63 1.25 6.58
N PHE A 74 -8.43 0.71 6.77
CA PHE A 74 -7.28 1.09 5.95
C PHE A 74 -7.52 0.77 4.47
N PHE A 75 -7.98 -0.44 4.18
CA PHE A 75 -8.22 -0.83 2.79
C PHE A 75 -9.19 0.11 2.10
N ASN A 76 -10.29 0.44 2.79
CA ASN A 76 -11.29 1.34 2.24
C ASN A 76 -10.75 2.74 2.00
N LYS A 77 -9.93 3.24 2.92
CA LYS A 77 -9.34 4.56 2.78
C LYS A 77 -8.41 4.62 1.57
N VAL A 78 -7.59 3.60 1.39
CA VAL A 78 -6.67 3.58 0.26
C VAL A 78 -7.44 3.46 -1.05
N TYR A 79 -8.48 2.64 -1.10
CA TYR A 79 -9.32 2.54 -2.30
C TYR A 79 -9.89 3.89 -2.70
N GLN A 80 -10.35 4.67 -1.72
CA GLN A 80 -10.93 5.98 -1.98
C GLN A 80 -9.88 6.98 -2.45
N GLU A 81 -8.62 6.74 -2.14
CA GLU A 81 -7.53 7.66 -2.47
C GLU A 81 -6.64 7.18 -3.61
N ILE A 82 -7.04 6.13 -4.30
CA ILE A 82 -6.23 5.61 -5.40
C ILE A 82 -5.95 6.69 -6.44
N GLU A 83 -6.96 7.51 -6.75
CA GLU A 83 -6.79 8.57 -7.72
C GLU A 83 -5.74 9.59 -7.26
N THR A 84 -5.81 9.98 -6.00
CA THR A 84 -4.82 10.89 -5.42
C THR A 84 -3.42 10.28 -5.44
N ILE A 85 -3.33 9.00 -5.10
CA ILE A 85 -2.05 8.29 -5.07
C ILE A 85 -1.44 8.22 -6.46
N THR A 86 -2.24 7.88 -7.46
CA THR A 86 -1.74 7.82 -8.83
C THR A 86 -1.37 9.20 -9.36
N ASP A 87 -2.08 10.24 -8.93
CA ASP A 87 -1.72 11.61 -9.30
C ASP A 87 -0.34 11.98 -8.77
N ILE A 88 -0.03 11.58 -7.55
CA ILE A 88 1.30 11.82 -6.98
C ILE A 88 2.37 11.15 -7.85
N TYR A 89 2.08 9.93 -8.30
CA TYR A 89 3.00 9.18 -9.12
C TYR A 89 3.28 9.88 -10.45
N TYR A 90 2.24 10.35 -11.12
CA TYR A 90 2.39 10.97 -12.44
C TYR A 90 2.82 12.42 -12.39
N ASN A 91 2.70 13.03 -11.26
CA ASN A 91 2.88 14.46 -11.09
C ASN A 91 4.27 14.84 -10.62
N LYS A 92 5.16 14.01 -10.52
CA LYS A 92 6.56 14.28 -10.16
C LYS A 92 6.82 15.46 -9.27
#